data_e7aafc7e91e764acd393cdc4adf30900
#
_entry.id   e7aafc7e91e764acd393cdc4adf30900
#
_cell.length_a   1.000
_cell.length_b   1.000
_cell.length_c   1.000
_cell.angle_alpha   90.00
_cell.angle_beta   90.00
_cell.angle_gamma   90.00
#
_symmetry.space_group_name_H-M   'P 1'
#
loop_
_entity.id
_entity.type
_entity.pdbx_description
1 polymer ?
#
loop_
_entity_poly.entity_id
_entity_poly.type
_entity_poly.pdbx_seq_one_letter_code
_entity_poly.pdbx_strand_id
1 'polypeptide(L)'
;TPKLGASFVDYLVTLHQNGGNQQGFGGEGIETFLYVISGNITAKAEGKTFTLSEGGYLYCPPGSLMTFVNAQAEDSQIFLYKRRYIPVEGHAPWLVSGNASELERIHYEGMDDVILLDFLPKELGFDMNMHILSFAPGASHGYIETHVQEHGAYILSGQRVYNLDNNWI
;
A
#
# COMPACT_ATOMS: atom_id res chain seq x y z
N THR A 1 -0.67 13.95 -2.47
CA THR A 1 0.31 14.27 -3.53
C THR A 1 1.23 15.40 -3.06
N PRO A 2 2.44 15.56 -3.63
CA PRO A 2 3.38 16.64 -3.27
C PRO A 2 2.81 18.05 -3.43
N LYS A 3 1.86 18.26 -4.34
CA LYS A 3 1.13 19.54 -4.48
C LYS A 3 0.31 19.90 -3.24
N LEU A 4 -0.04 18.93 -2.42
CA LEU A 4 -0.76 19.09 -1.15
C LEU A 4 0.17 19.03 0.06
N GLY A 5 1.49 19.04 -0.16
CA GLY A 5 2.49 18.97 0.89
C GLY A 5 2.95 17.56 1.30
N ALA A 6 2.35 16.51 0.73
CA ALA A 6 2.74 15.14 1.07
C ALA A 6 4.13 14.78 0.52
N SER A 7 4.90 14.00 1.29
CA SER A 7 6.20 13.46 0.88
C SER A 7 6.12 12.23 -0.02
N PHE A 8 4.90 11.74 -0.31
CA PHE A 8 4.62 10.55 -1.10
C PHE A 8 3.64 10.82 -2.25
N VAL A 9 3.48 9.86 -3.13
CA VAL A 9 2.51 9.90 -4.23
C VAL A 9 1.76 8.57 -4.31
N ASP A 10 0.43 8.66 -4.38
CA ASP A 10 -0.48 7.54 -4.62
C ASP A 10 -1.05 7.62 -6.04
N TYR A 11 -1.26 6.46 -6.64
CA TYR A 11 -1.92 6.32 -7.93
C TYR A 11 -2.98 5.21 -7.84
N LEU A 12 -4.16 5.51 -8.36
CA LEU A 12 -5.15 4.49 -8.70
C LEU A 12 -5.06 4.26 -10.20
N VAL A 13 -4.77 3.03 -10.61
CA VAL A 13 -4.47 2.71 -12.00
C VAL A 13 -5.37 1.58 -12.48
N THR A 14 -6.04 1.79 -13.62
CA THR A 14 -6.71 0.71 -14.36
C THR A 14 -5.78 0.24 -15.46
N LEU A 15 -5.48 -1.05 -15.45
CA LEU A 15 -4.67 -1.73 -16.45
C LEU A 15 -5.58 -2.51 -17.39
N HIS A 16 -5.75 -2.04 -18.60
CA HIS A 16 -6.39 -2.80 -19.68
C HIS A 16 -5.53 -3.97 -20.11
N GLN A 17 -6.04 -4.85 -20.95
CA GLN A 17 -5.28 -5.97 -21.50
C GLN A 17 -3.95 -5.49 -22.09
N ASN A 18 -2.84 -6.12 -21.70
CA ASN A 18 -1.45 -5.78 -22.01
C ASN A 18 -0.99 -4.40 -21.50
N GLY A 19 -1.83 -3.70 -20.75
CA GLY A 19 -1.45 -2.47 -20.06
C GLY A 19 -0.49 -2.75 -18.90
N GLY A 20 0.45 -1.85 -18.67
CA GLY A 20 1.43 -2.01 -17.57
C GLY A 20 2.58 -0.99 -17.65
N ASN A 21 3.57 -1.19 -16.80
CA ASN A 21 4.81 -0.43 -16.80
C ASN A 21 6.00 -1.38 -16.97
N GLN A 22 6.65 -1.35 -18.11
CA GLN A 22 7.83 -2.16 -18.42
C GLN A 22 9.14 -1.38 -18.29
N GLN A 23 9.09 -0.06 -18.10
CA GLN A 23 10.28 0.76 -17.89
C GLN A 23 10.79 0.74 -16.46
N GLY A 24 9.92 0.35 -15.52
CA GLY A 24 10.21 0.27 -14.11
C GLY A 24 9.54 1.40 -13.30
N PHE A 25 9.13 1.05 -12.11
CA PHE A 25 8.53 1.93 -11.10
C PHE A 25 9.37 1.83 -9.83
N GLY A 26 9.86 2.96 -9.29
CA GLY A 26 10.83 2.99 -8.20
C GLY A 26 12.22 3.38 -8.67
N GLY A 27 13.26 2.77 -8.08
CA GLY A 27 14.66 2.98 -8.40
C GLY A 27 15.46 3.57 -7.25
N GLU A 28 16.58 4.21 -7.57
CA GLU A 28 17.53 4.71 -6.58
C GLU A 28 16.86 5.69 -5.58
N GLY A 29 16.97 5.37 -4.29
CA GLY A 29 16.43 6.18 -3.18
C GLY A 29 14.90 6.24 -3.13
N ILE A 30 14.18 5.45 -3.94
CA ILE A 30 12.72 5.41 -3.98
C ILE A 30 12.23 4.03 -3.60
N GLU A 31 11.43 3.96 -2.56
CA GLU A 31 10.66 2.77 -2.21
C GLU A 31 9.27 2.81 -2.83
N THR A 32 8.71 1.65 -3.12
CA THR A 32 7.42 1.52 -3.81
C THR A 32 6.57 0.41 -3.24
N PHE A 33 5.25 0.59 -3.33
CA PHE A 33 4.29 -0.41 -2.96
C PHE A 33 3.21 -0.55 -4.04
N LEU A 34 2.80 -1.78 -4.32
CA LEU A 34 1.73 -2.13 -5.24
C LEU A 34 0.73 -3.02 -4.50
N TYR A 35 -0.55 -2.73 -4.66
CA TYR A 35 -1.66 -3.57 -4.17
C TYR A 35 -2.66 -3.80 -5.30
N VAL A 36 -3.11 -5.04 -5.50
CA VAL A 36 -4.12 -5.40 -6.49
C VAL A 36 -5.50 -5.25 -5.86
N ILE A 37 -6.26 -4.25 -6.32
CA ILE A 37 -7.63 -3.99 -5.86
C ILE A 37 -8.59 -5.00 -6.49
N SER A 38 -8.42 -5.28 -7.79
CA SER A 38 -9.19 -6.27 -8.52
C SER A 38 -8.44 -6.79 -9.73
N GLY A 39 -8.79 -7.99 -10.19
CA GLY A 39 -8.16 -8.64 -11.34
C GLY A 39 -6.86 -9.35 -11.00
N ASN A 40 -6.00 -9.53 -12.01
CA ASN A 40 -4.75 -10.27 -11.90
C ASN A 40 -3.65 -9.58 -12.71
N ILE A 41 -2.46 -9.51 -12.14
CA ILE A 41 -1.30 -8.96 -12.82
C ILE A 41 -0.07 -9.84 -12.65
N THR A 42 0.88 -9.68 -13.53
CA THR A 42 2.24 -10.19 -13.34
C THR A 42 3.15 -9.02 -13.02
N ALA A 43 3.85 -9.09 -11.90
CA ALA A 43 4.87 -8.12 -11.51
C ALA A 43 6.25 -8.78 -11.47
N LYS A 44 7.31 -7.97 -11.68
CA LYS A 44 8.70 -8.43 -11.56
C LYS A 44 9.51 -7.41 -10.79
N ALA A 45 10.34 -7.90 -9.89
CA ALA A 45 11.32 -7.12 -9.14
C ALA A 45 12.48 -8.02 -8.71
N GLU A 46 13.70 -7.51 -8.67
CA GLU A 46 14.90 -8.23 -8.21
C GLU A 46 15.09 -9.61 -8.87
N GLY A 47 14.80 -9.71 -10.17
CA GLY A 47 14.91 -10.97 -10.92
C GLY A 47 13.82 -12.01 -10.62
N LYS A 48 12.88 -11.71 -9.72
CA LYS A 48 11.74 -12.57 -9.37
C LYS A 48 10.49 -12.16 -10.12
N THR A 49 9.60 -13.13 -10.37
CA THR A 49 8.29 -12.92 -10.99
C THR A 49 7.20 -13.28 -9.99
N PHE A 50 6.20 -12.41 -9.86
CA PHE A 50 5.07 -12.53 -8.96
C PHE A 50 3.78 -12.52 -9.77
N THR A 51 2.93 -13.52 -9.57
CA THR A 51 1.54 -13.49 -10.05
C THR A 51 0.67 -13.01 -8.91
N LEU A 52 0.11 -11.83 -9.05
CA LEU A 52 -0.68 -11.17 -8.01
C LEU A 52 -2.14 -11.11 -8.45
N SER A 53 -3.02 -11.69 -7.65
CA SER A 53 -4.48 -11.58 -7.77
C SER A 53 -5.02 -10.50 -6.83
N GLU A 54 -6.32 -10.32 -6.78
CA GLU A 54 -6.98 -9.44 -5.80
C GLU A 54 -6.46 -9.69 -4.38
N GLY A 55 -6.13 -8.62 -3.67
CA GLY A 55 -5.47 -8.66 -2.37
C GLY A 55 -3.95 -8.86 -2.41
N GLY A 56 -3.39 -9.23 -3.58
CA GLY A 56 -1.95 -9.41 -3.75
C GLY A 56 -1.19 -8.11 -3.65
N TYR A 57 -0.01 -8.13 -3.04
CA TYR A 57 0.82 -6.94 -2.86
C TYR A 57 2.30 -7.23 -3.07
N LEU A 58 3.04 -6.17 -3.39
CA LEU A 58 4.49 -6.18 -3.57
C LEU A 58 5.07 -4.85 -3.09
N TYR A 59 5.97 -4.92 -2.12
CA TYR A 59 6.83 -3.80 -1.70
C TYR A 59 8.21 -3.98 -2.31
N CYS A 60 8.75 -2.94 -2.90
CA CYS A 60 10.12 -2.90 -3.38
C CYS A 60 10.93 -1.85 -2.61
N PRO A 61 12.07 -2.26 -2.01
CA PRO A 61 12.97 -1.36 -1.30
C PRO A 61 13.64 -0.36 -2.26
N PRO A 62 14.28 0.71 -1.73
CA PRO A 62 15.03 1.66 -2.54
C PRO A 62 16.13 0.95 -3.33
N GLY A 63 16.32 1.36 -4.58
CA GLY A 63 17.25 0.72 -5.53
C GLY A 63 16.61 -0.37 -6.38
N SER A 64 15.45 -0.91 -5.98
CA SER A 64 14.71 -1.89 -6.77
C SER A 64 13.76 -1.21 -7.74
N LEU A 65 13.65 -1.78 -8.96
CA LEU A 65 12.67 -1.40 -9.97
C LEU A 65 11.59 -2.48 -10.07
N MET A 66 10.34 -2.08 -9.97
CA MET A 66 9.18 -2.93 -10.19
C MET A 66 8.64 -2.74 -11.60
N THR A 67 8.44 -3.81 -12.34
CA THR A 67 7.67 -3.80 -13.59
C THR A 67 6.40 -4.61 -13.40
N PHE A 68 5.33 -4.28 -14.12
CA PHE A 68 4.07 -5.00 -14.01
C PHE A 68 3.27 -4.91 -15.30
N VAL A 69 2.43 -5.92 -15.55
CA VAL A 69 1.55 -6.01 -16.72
C VAL A 69 0.29 -6.79 -16.37
N ASN A 70 -0.83 -6.34 -16.95
CA ASN A 70 -2.05 -7.14 -17.00
C ASN A 70 -2.07 -7.94 -18.32
N ALA A 71 -1.83 -9.23 -18.23
CA ALA A 71 -1.88 -10.14 -19.39
C ALA A 71 -3.28 -10.74 -19.63
N GLN A 72 -4.28 -10.42 -18.78
CA GLN A 72 -5.64 -10.94 -18.88
C GLN A 72 -6.48 -10.09 -19.82
N ALA A 73 -7.61 -10.65 -20.30
CA ALA A 73 -8.56 -9.92 -21.12
C ALA A 73 -9.33 -8.86 -20.33
N GLU A 74 -9.63 -9.17 -19.07
CA GLU A 74 -10.33 -8.30 -18.13
C GLU A 74 -9.39 -7.24 -17.57
N ASP A 75 -9.95 -6.09 -17.26
CA ASP A 75 -9.22 -5.00 -16.60
C ASP A 75 -8.78 -5.39 -15.19
N SER A 76 -7.61 -4.92 -14.80
CA SER A 76 -7.14 -5.00 -13.41
C SER A 76 -7.01 -3.61 -12.82
N GLN A 77 -7.39 -3.44 -11.56
CA GLN A 77 -7.19 -2.21 -10.82
C GLN A 77 -6.10 -2.40 -9.76
N ILE A 78 -5.18 -1.47 -9.73
CA ILE A 78 -4.08 -1.47 -8.76
C ILE A 78 -3.96 -0.12 -8.07
N PHE A 79 -3.55 -0.17 -6.81
CA PHE A 79 -3.07 0.97 -6.06
C PHE A 79 -1.54 0.94 -6.09
N LEU A 80 -0.92 2.06 -6.47
CA LEU A 80 0.53 2.23 -6.45
C LEU A 80 0.90 3.36 -5.50
N TYR A 81 1.97 3.18 -4.78
CA TYR A 81 2.56 4.16 -3.88
C TYR A 81 4.05 4.28 -4.13
N LYS A 82 4.61 5.46 -3.99
CA LYS A 82 6.05 5.69 -3.94
C LYS A 82 6.40 6.89 -3.09
N ARG A 83 7.57 6.81 -2.45
CA ARG A 83 8.19 7.92 -1.74
C ARG A 83 9.71 7.83 -1.79
N ARG A 84 10.36 8.91 -1.40
CA ARG A 84 11.79 8.88 -1.12
C ARG A 84 12.01 8.17 0.21
N TYR A 85 12.85 7.14 0.20
CA TYR A 85 13.23 6.39 1.39
C TYR A 85 14.16 7.22 2.29
N ILE A 86 13.94 7.16 3.60
CA ILE A 86 14.78 7.78 4.61
C ILE A 86 15.50 6.66 5.37
N PRO A 87 16.82 6.47 5.13
CA PRO A 87 17.55 5.35 5.72
C PRO A 87 17.75 5.52 7.23
N VAL A 88 17.70 4.42 7.97
CA VAL A 88 18.13 4.31 9.35
C VAL A 88 19.43 3.51 9.38
N GLU A 89 20.48 4.04 10.03
CA GLU A 89 21.78 3.39 10.09
C GLU A 89 21.69 1.98 10.68
N GLY A 90 22.31 1.01 10.00
CA GLY A 90 22.32 -0.39 10.40
C GLY A 90 21.04 -1.16 10.08
N HIS A 91 20.02 -0.52 9.47
CA HIS A 91 18.76 -1.14 9.11
C HIS A 91 18.47 -0.93 7.62
N ALA A 92 18.04 -1.99 6.96
CA ALA A 92 17.67 -1.94 5.54
C ALA A 92 16.37 -2.70 5.30
N PRO A 93 15.47 -2.17 4.46
CA PRO A 93 14.28 -2.89 4.05
C PRO A 93 14.64 -3.96 3.02
N TRP A 94 13.74 -4.89 2.82
CA TRP A 94 13.85 -5.93 1.80
C TRP A 94 12.55 -6.06 1.03
N LEU A 95 12.59 -6.76 -0.10
CA LEU A 95 11.43 -7.03 -0.93
C LEU A 95 10.42 -7.89 -0.17
N VAL A 96 9.16 -7.42 -0.08
CA VAL A 96 8.05 -8.12 0.60
C VAL A 96 6.92 -8.33 -0.39
N SER A 97 6.34 -9.51 -0.41
CA SER A 97 5.16 -9.84 -1.23
C SER A 97 4.27 -10.81 -0.49
N GLY A 98 2.98 -10.79 -0.79
CA GLY A 98 2.00 -11.69 -0.21
C GLY A 98 0.59 -11.40 -0.72
N ASN A 99 -0.40 -11.88 0.02
CA ASN A 99 -1.80 -11.59 -0.22
C ASN A 99 -2.47 -11.19 1.09
N ALA A 100 -3.33 -10.17 1.05
CA ALA A 100 -4.06 -9.66 2.22
C ALA A 100 -4.90 -10.74 2.90
N SER A 101 -5.39 -11.74 2.16
CA SER A 101 -6.17 -12.86 2.69
C SER A 101 -5.37 -13.81 3.59
N GLU A 102 -4.04 -13.76 3.52
CA GLU A 102 -3.12 -14.61 4.28
C GLU A 102 -2.54 -13.90 5.50
N LEU A 103 -2.81 -12.59 5.65
CA LEU A 103 -2.29 -11.79 6.75
C LEU A 103 -3.04 -12.07 8.05
N GLU A 104 -2.32 -11.97 9.16
CA GLU A 104 -2.90 -12.06 10.49
C GLU A 104 -3.92 -10.93 10.70
N ARG A 105 -5.07 -11.29 11.26
CA ARG A 105 -6.13 -10.34 11.63
C ARG A 105 -5.90 -9.89 13.07
N ILE A 106 -5.49 -8.64 13.22
CA ILE A 106 -5.12 -8.06 14.51
C ILE A 106 -6.24 -7.11 14.95
N HIS A 107 -6.69 -7.22 16.21
CA HIS A 107 -7.55 -6.19 16.80
C HIS A 107 -6.76 -4.90 16.99
N TYR A 108 -7.15 -3.85 16.25
CA TYR A 108 -6.42 -2.59 16.25
C TYR A 108 -6.50 -1.94 17.62
N GLU A 109 -5.36 -1.83 18.30
CA GLU A 109 -5.24 -1.24 19.65
C GLU A 109 -6.24 -1.78 20.68
N GLY A 110 -6.61 -3.05 20.56
CA GLY A 110 -7.54 -3.72 21.47
C GLY A 110 -9.02 -3.40 21.20
N MET A 111 -9.34 -2.73 20.08
CA MET A 111 -10.74 -2.51 19.67
C MET A 111 -11.28 -3.77 19.00
N ASP A 112 -12.40 -4.30 19.54
CA ASP A 112 -13.01 -5.54 19.03
C ASP A 112 -13.69 -5.37 17.65
N ASP A 113 -14.02 -4.14 17.29
CA ASP A 113 -14.76 -3.77 16.09
C ASP A 113 -13.88 -3.16 14.98
N VAL A 114 -12.54 -3.15 15.17
CA VAL A 114 -11.58 -2.68 14.18
C VAL A 114 -10.49 -3.72 13.96
N ILE A 115 -10.38 -4.21 12.74
CA ILE A 115 -9.37 -5.20 12.35
C ILE A 115 -8.31 -4.55 11.48
N LEU A 116 -7.06 -4.79 11.84
CA LEU A 116 -5.85 -4.40 11.13
C LEU A 116 -5.26 -5.59 10.38
N LEU A 117 -4.87 -5.38 9.12
CA LEU A 117 -3.99 -6.26 8.35
C LEU A 117 -2.73 -5.46 8.00
N ASP A 118 -1.60 -5.77 8.60
CA ASP A 118 -0.31 -5.13 8.30
C ASP A 118 0.39 -5.85 7.13
N PHE A 119 0.78 -5.09 6.11
CA PHE A 119 1.47 -5.62 4.94
C PHE A 119 2.98 -5.74 5.11
N LEU A 120 3.56 -4.87 5.91
CA LEU A 120 5.01 -4.74 6.05
C LEU A 120 5.47 -5.09 7.46
N PRO A 121 6.70 -5.62 7.60
CA PRO A 121 7.30 -5.87 8.91
C PRO A 121 7.43 -4.59 9.75
N LYS A 122 7.21 -4.71 11.05
CA LYS A 122 7.42 -3.61 12.03
C LYS A 122 8.89 -3.52 12.43
N GLU A 123 9.76 -3.25 11.46
CA GLU A 123 11.20 -3.14 11.67
C GLU A 123 11.72 -1.79 11.20
N LEU A 124 12.78 -1.30 11.83
CA LEU A 124 13.35 0.03 11.57
C LEU A 124 13.85 0.25 10.14
N GLY A 125 14.04 -0.83 9.38
CA GLY A 125 14.37 -0.73 7.96
C GLY A 125 13.21 -0.24 7.09
N PHE A 126 11.95 -0.33 7.55
CA PHE A 126 10.78 0.13 6.82
C PHE A 126 10.34 1.49 7.35
N ASP A 127 10.52 2.56 6.56
CA ASP A 127 10.17 3.92 6.96
C ASP A 127 8.73 4.30 6.55
N MET A 128 7.98 3.36 6.01
CA MET A 128 6.56 3.43 5.71
C MET A 128 5.81 2.24 6.31
N ASN A 129 4.53 2.40 6.55
CA ASN A 129 3.61 1.29 6.83
C ASN A 129 2.48 1.29 5.81
N MET A 130 2.07 0.10 5.41
CA MET A 130 0.86 -0.14 4.61
C MET A 130 -0.02 -1.13 5.35
N HIS A 131 -1.30 -0.83 5.43
CA HIS A 131 -2.26 -1.70 6.11
C HIS A 131 -3.68 -1.52 5.58
N ILE A 132 -4.53 -2.50 5.87
CA ILE A 132 -5.98 -2.36 5.76
C ILE A 132 -6.55 -2.24 7.16
N LEU A 133 -7.37 -1.21 7.39
CA LEU A 133 -8.22 -1.08 8.56
C LEU A 133 -9.67 -1.38 8.16
N SER A 134 -10.26 -2.39 8.79
CA SER A 134 -11.65 -2.79 8.58
C SER A 134 -12.46 -2.45 9.82
N PHE A 135 -13.42 -1.54 9.68
CA PHE A 135 -14.32 -1.13 10.73
C PHE A 135 -15.64 -1.88 10.60
N ALA A 136 -16.17 -2.42 11.70
CA ALA A 136 -17.53 -2.92 11.73
C ALA A 136 -18.53 -1.77 11.50
N PRO A 137 -19.76 -2.04 11.02
CA PRO A 137 -20.77 -1.00 10.86
C PRO A 137 -21.02 -0.22 12.15
N GLY A 138 -20.84 1.10 12.10
CA GLY A 138 -20.98 1.99 13.26
C GLY A 138 -19.73 2.12 14.15
N ALA A 139 -18.67 1.37 13.86
CA ALA A 139 -17.41 1.51 14.57
C ALA A 139 -16.71 2.83 14.23
N SER A 140 -15.96 3.35 15.15
CA SER A 140 -15.20 4.58 14.99
C SER A 140 -13.85 4.48 15.73
N HIS A 141 -12.90 5.29 15.31
CA HIS A 141 -11.70 5.53 16.10
C HIS A 141 -12.10 6.11 17.45
N GLY A 142 -11.63 5.50 18.51
CA GLY A 142 -12.03 5.86 19.89
C GLY A 142 -11.34 7.12 20.43
N TYR A 143 -10.42 7.72 19.68
CA TYR A 143 -9.60 8.86 20.13
C TYR A 143 -9.16 9.75 18.95
N ILE A 144 -8.66 10.93 19.30
CA ILE A 144 -8.07 11.86 18.34
C ILE A 144 -6.60 11.48 18.14
N GLU A 145 -6.22 11.12 16.92
CA GLU A 145 -4.82 10.90 16.57
C GLU A 145 -4.11 12.22 16.28
N THR A 146 -2.91 12.35 16.84
CA THR A 146 -1.97 13.43 16.50
C THR A 146 -0.57 12.84 16.42
N HIS A 147 0.06 12.93 15.26
CA HIS A 147 1.41 12.42 15.03
C HIS A 147 2.05 13.11 13.81
N VAL A 148 3.34 12.88 13.61
CA VAL A 148 4.12 13.48 12.50
C VAL A 148 4.02 12.69 11.19
N GLN A 149 3.53 11.46 11.24
CA GLN A 149 3.38 10.61 10.07
C GLN A 149 2.27 11.15 9.16
N GLU A 150 2.53 11.15 7.87
CA GLU A 150 1.56 11.52 6.86
C GLU A 150 0.71 10.31 6.46
N HIS A 151 -0.57 10.53 6.22
CA HIS A 151 -1.50 9.49 5.80
C HIS A 151 -2.01 9.72 4.38
N GLY A 152 -2.08 8.63 3.61
CA GLY A 152 -2.92 8.50 2.43
C GLY A 152 -3.91 7.37 2.64
N ALA A 153 -5.11 7.48 2.13
CA ALA A 153 -6.13 6.44 2.28
C ALA A 153 -6.91 6.23 0.99
N TYR A 154 -7.19 4.96 0.70
CA TYR A 154 -8.12 4.53 -0.32
C TYR A 154 -9.21 3.66 0.32
N ILE A 155 -10.47 3.94 0.01
CA ILE A 155 -11.61 3.17 0.54
C ILE A 155 -11.84 1.97 -0.37
N LEU A 156 -11.49 0.77 0.10
CA LEU A 156 -11.71 -0.48 -0.63
C LEU A 156 -13.19 -0.83 -0.70
N SER A 157 -13.94 -0.59 0.37
CA SER A 157 -15.38 -0.86 0.43
C SER A 157 -16.07 -0.03 1.51
N GLY A 158 -17.38 0.18 1.37
CA GLY A 158 -18.18 0.89 2.38
C GLY A 158 -18.09 2.41 2.27
N GLN A 159 -18.46 3.06 3.35
CA GLN A 159 -18.43 4.52 3.50
C GLN A 159 -17.92 4.89 4.88
N ARG A 160 -17.22 6.00 4.98
CA ARG A 160 -16.77 6.56 6.25
C ARG A 160 -16.75 8.08 6.22
N VAL A 161 -16.72 8.67 7.39
CA VAL A 161 -16.60 10.10 7.59
C VAL A 161 -15.33 10.37 8.38
N TYR A 162 -14.53 11.30 7.93
CA TYR A 162 -13.33 11.78 8.64
C TYR A 162 -13.59 13.13 9.29
N ASN A 163 -13.03 13.31 10.47
CA ASN A 163 -12.86 14.62 11.04
C ASN A 163 -11.37 14.99 10.98
N LEU A 164 -11.03 15.93 10.13
CA LEU A 164 -9.67 16.44 9.98
C LEU A 164 -9.65 17.91 10.40
N ASP A 165 -8.97 18.22 11.48
CA ASP A 165 -8.88 19.58 12.04
C ASP A 165 -10.26 20.26 12.19
N ASN A 166 -11.20 19.56 12.84
CA ASN A 166 -12.60 19.94 13.01
C ASN A 166 -13.43 20.10 11.71
N ASN A 167 -12.92 19.62 10.58
CA ASN A 167 -13.66 19.57 9.33
C ASN A 167 -14.10 18.13 9.05
N TRP A 168 -15.40 17.95 8.85
CA TRP A 168 -15.98 16.65 8.50
C TRP A 168 -16.00 16.48 6.98
N ILE A 169 -15.42 15.38 6.49
CA ILE A 169 -15.31 15.03 5.07
C ILE A 169 -15.68 13.57 4.82
#